data_e100c5037acf21a02e48a6bd1a3d2f32
#
_entry.id   e100c5037acf21a02e48a6bd1a3d2f32
#
_cell.length_a   1.000
_cell.length_b   1.000
_cell.length_c   1.000
_cell.angle_alpha   90.00
_cell.angle_beta   90.00
_cell.angle_gamma   90.00
#
_symmetry.space_group_name_H-M   'P 1'
#
loop_
_entity.id
_entity.type
_entity.pdbx_description
1 polymer ?
#
loop_
_entity_poly.entity_id
_entity_poly.type
_entity_poly.pdbx_seq_one_letter_code
_entity_poly.pdbx_strand_id
1 'polypeptide(L)'
;MEICYLIAFPDSDEGKAPALEQFKVLKDAPYFQPVDIDLFSLGEETIVIEGYAVAVRRERYDGVVQMIECRFDLTDPFAPSVLQLRTKIQAALQSRYIPERIRQSGLFEDYTVLLVQKAKPTPEKWVEKNAASLAKFIRSQKEKLDAAEIGEILVSRTQYSDVDMTVVDWEGAVIIAPNADYASDIALLKIGNYQLLRYRMLDESIENMLDKINEVFFKGKSRFHPTSDV
;
A
#
# COMPACT_ATOMS: atom_id res chain seq x y z
N MET A 1 -14.22 -5.95 -13.26
CA MET A 1 -13.29 -5.02 -12.61
C MET A 1 -12.31 -5.84 -11.81
N GLU A 2 -11.11 -5.34 -11.63
CA GLU A 2 -10.06 -6.07 -10.91
C GLU A 2 -9.73 -5.31 -9.62
N ILE A 3 -9.46 -6.03 -8.54
CA ILE A 3 -8.93 -5.45 -7.30
C ILE A 3 -7.45 -5.76 -7.24
N CYS A 4 -6.66 -4.74 -6.89
CA CYS A 4 -5.26 -4.89 -6.59
C CYS A 4 -5.01 -4.49 -5.12
N TYR A 5 -4.35 -5.37 -4.36
CA TYR A 5 -3.78 -5.05 -3.06
C TYR A 5 -2.29 -4.85 -3.19
N LEU A 6 -1.79 -3.77 -2.61
CA LEU A 6 -0.37 -3.51 -2.41
C LEU A 6 -0.08 -3.66 -0.93
N ILE A 7 0.88 -4.52 -0.58
CA ILE A 7 1.27 -4.77 0.81
C ILE A 7 2.78 -4.58 0.90
N ALA A 8 3.22 -3.63 1.72
CA ALA A 8 4.63 -3.36 1.97
C ALA A 8 4.99 -3.66 3.42
N PHE A 9 6.09 -4.36 3.66
CA PHE A 9 6.57 -4.65 5.02
C PHE A 9 8.10 -4.77 5.05
N PRO A 10 8.75 -4.56 6.22
CA PRO A 10 10.20 -4.69 6.34
C PRO A 10 10.67 -6.09 5.95
N ASP A 11 11.72 -6.15 5.13
CA ASP A 11 12.34 -7.42 4.78
C ASP A 11 13.16 -7.93 5.97
N SER A 12 12.91 -9.17 6.37
CA SER A 12 13.64 -9.85 7.43
C SER A 12 14.65 -10.86 6.89
N ASP A 13 14.68 -11.08 5.56
CA ASP A 13 15.58 -12.04 4.94
C ASP A 13 16.93 -11.40 4.61
N GLU A 14 17.98 -11.78 5.35
CA GLU A 14 19.38 -11.52 5.00
C GLU A 14 19.88 -12.40 3.83
N GLY A 15 18.94 -12.93 3.01
CA GLY A 15 19.23 -13.85 1.91
C GLY A 15 19.98 -13.20 0.74
N LYS A 16 20.60 -14.04 -0.10
CA LYS A 16 21.29 -13.60 -1.34
C LYS A 16 20.42 -12.66 -2.14
N ALA A 17 20.95 -11.49 -2.47
CA ALA A 17 20.30 -10.53 -3.34
C ALA A 17 19.91 -11.22 -4.68
N PRO A 18 18.62 -11.25 -5.05
CA PRO A 18 18.19 -11.72 -6.36
C PRO A 18 18.75 -10.80 -7.48
N ALA A 19 18.57 -11.19 -8.73
CA ALA A 19 19.01 -10.37 -9.86
C ALA A 19 18.30 -9.01 -9.85
N LEU A 20 19.09 -7.95 -10.04
CA LEU A 20 18.60 -6.58 -10.11
C LEU A 20 17.68 -6.41 -11.32
N GLU A 21 16.44 -6.01 -11.11
CA GLU A 21 15.55 -5.55 -12.18
C GLU A 21 15.64 -4.03 -12.30
N GLN A 22 15.95 -3.53 -13.50
CA GLN A 22 15.90 -2.09 -13.72
C GLN A 22 14.45 -1.62 -13.77
N PHE A 23 14.15 -0.53 -13.07
CA PHE A 23 12.86 0.16 -13.20
C PHE A 23 12.63 0.51 -14.66
N LYS A 24 11.57 -0.03 -15.25
CA LYS A 24 11.15 0.40 -16.58
C LYS A 24 10.73 1.85 -16.50
N VAL A 25 11.23 2.69 -17.41
CA VAL A 25 10.80 4.09 -17.54
C VAL A 25 9.27 4.11 -17.60
N LEU A 26 8.66 4.86 -16.67
CA LEU A 26 7.21 5.02 -16.63
C LEU A 26 6.76 5.79 -17.87
N LYS A 27 6.02 5.13 -18.76
CA LYS A 27 5.60 5.70 -20.06
C LYS A 27 4.80 6.99 -19.89
N ASP A 28 3.97 7.05 -18.84
CA ASP A 28 3.01 8.12 -18.61
C ASP A 28 3.52 9.18 -17.62
N ALA A 29 4.73 9.01 -17.11
CA ALA A 29 5.37 9.97 -16.21
C ALA A 29 6.82 10.29 -16.64
N PRO A 30 7.03 10.89 -17.84
CA PRO A 30 8.35 11.09 -18.42
C PRO A 30 9.25 12.05 -17.61
N TYR A 31 8.66 12.85 -16.71
CA TYR A 31 9.39 13.75 -15.82
C TYR A 31 9.65 13.17 -14.44
N PHE A 32 9.06 12.01 -14.15
CA PHE A 32 9.33 11.29 -12.93
C PHE A 32 10.68 10.58 -13.06
N GLN A 33 11.70 11.16 -12.48
CA GLN A 33 12.94 10.43 -12.24
C GLN A 33 12.69 9.58 -11.00
N PRO A 34 12.60 8.25 -11.13
CA PRO A 34 12.53 7.42 -9.95
C PRO A 34 13.75 7.75 -9.08
N VAL A 35 13.54 7.96 -7.80
CA VAL A 35 14.61 7.86 -6.82
C VAL A 35 15.34 6.56 -7.13
N ASP A 36 16.67 6.54 -7.12
CA ASP A 36 17.44 5.32 -7.34
C ASP A 36 17.00 4.25 -6.35
N ILE A 37 16.05 3.41 -6.76
CA ILE A 37 15.50 2.31 -5.97
C ILE A 37 15.96 1.03 -6.64
N ASP A 38 16.70 0.23 -5.91
CA ASP A 38 17.07 -1.11 -6.34
C ASP A 38 15.85 -2.03 -6.23
N LEU A 39 15.37 -2.52 -7.37
CA LEU A 39 14.21 -3.40 -7.46
C LEU A 39 14.65 -4.84 -7.78
N PHE A 40 14.23 -5.79 -6.93
CA PHE A 40 14.50 -7.20 -7.10
C PHE A 40 13.19 -7.98 -7.20
N SER A 41 13.05 -8.82 -8.24
CA SER A 41 11.93 -9.76 -8.32
C SER A 41 12.15 -10.95 -7.39
N LEU A 42 11.13 -11.26 -6.59
CA LEU A 42 11.09 -12.43 -5.72
C LEU A 42 10.20 -13.55 -6.29
N GLY A 43 9.58 -13.31 -7.47
CA GLY A 43 8.77 -14.28 -8.19
C GLY A 43 7.27 -13.95 -8.20
N GLU A 44 6.55 -14.76 -8.99
CA GLU A 44 5.11 -14.67 -9.19
C GLU A 44 4.46 -16.02 -8.94
N GLU A 45 3.27 -16.01 -8.36
CA GLU A 45 2.47 -17.21 -8.14
C GLU A 45 0.97 -16.89 -8.29
N THR A 46 0.15 -17.92 -8.49
CA THR A 46 -1.30 -17.80 -8.39
C THR A 46 -1.78 -18.71 -7.27
N ILE A 47 -2.54 -18.13 -6.34
CA ILE A 47 -3.10 -18.85 -5.20
C ILE A 47 -4.62 -18.74 -5.21
N VAL A 48 -5.30 -19.66 -4.53
CA VAL A 48 -6.77 -19.62 -4.40
C VAL A 48 -7.11 -19.20 -2.96
N ILE A 49 -7.85 -18.11 -2.81
CA ILE A 49 -8.35 -17.62 -1.53
C ILE A 49 -9.85 -17.36 -1.66
N GLU A 50 -10.66 -17.90 -0.75
CA GLU A 50 -12.14 -17.76 -0.74
C GLU A 50 -12.77 -18.13 -2.11
N GLY A 51 -12.16 -19.06 -2.86
CA GLY A 51 -12.61 -19.48 -4.19
C GLY A 51 -12.17 -18.57 -5.35
N TYR A 52 -11.41 -17.50 -5.09
CA TYR A 52 -10.87 -16.60 -6.10
C TYR A 52 -9.43 -16.95 -6.44
N ALA A 53 -9.11 -16.96 -7.74
CA ALA A 53 -7.72 -17.03 -8.19
C ALA A 53 -7.07 -15.64 -7.98
N VAL A 54 -6.07 -15.57 -7.12
CA VAL A 54 -5.33 -14.35 -6.79
C VAL A 54 -3.94 -14.48 -7.40
N ALA A 55 -3.64 -13.63 -8.38
CA ALA A 55 -2.29 -13.50 -8.91
C ALA A 55 -1.45 -12.67 -7.92
N VAL A 56 -0.29 -13.18 -7.54
CA VAL A 56 0.59 -12.56 -6.55
C VAL A 56 1.95 -12.35 -7.17
N ARG A 57 2.44 -11.11 -7.15
CA ARG A 57 3.80 -10.73 -7.53
C ARG A 57 4.53 -10.20 -6.31
N ARG A 58 5.74 -10.69 -6.09
CA ARG A 58 6.58 -10.31 -4.97
C ARG A 58 7.84 -9.61 -5.46
N GLU A 59 8.15 -8.49 -4.83
CA GLU A 59 9.30 -7.65 -5.15
C GLU A 59 10.01 -7.22 -3.86
N ARG A 60 11.28 -6.87 -3.97
CA ARG A 60 12.09 -6.31 -2.87
C ARG A 60 12.63 -4.96 -3.31
N TYR A 61 12.47 -3.97 -2.48
CA TYR A 61 12.89 -2.58 -2.69
C TYR A 61 14.10 -2.27 -1.81
N ASP A 62 15.21 -1.83 -2.39
CA ASP A 62 16.48 -1.48 -1.72
C ASP A 62 17.03 -2.57 -0.78
N GLY A 63 16.61 -3.81 -0.97
CA GLY A 63 16.96 -4.91 -0.08
C GLY A 63 16.36 -4.83 1.34
N VAL A 64 15.47 -3.86 1.60
CA VAL A 64 14.97 -3.57 2.97
C VAL A 64 13.46 -3.65 3.14
N VAL A 65 12.70 -3.63 2.04
CA VAL A 65 11.23 -3.73 2.05
C VAL A 65 10.78 -4.79 1.06
N GLN A 66 9.92 -5.70 1.48
CA GLN A 66 9.16 -6.54 0.57
C GLN A 66 7.88 -5.82 0.17
N MET A 67 7.58 -5.84 -1.14
CA MET A 67 6.36 -5.35 -1.75
C MET A 67 5.62 -6.51 -2.39
N ILE A 68 4.35 -6.67 -2.05
CA ILE A 68 3.47 -7.69 -2.64
C ILE A 68 2.36 -6.98 -3.38
N GLU A 69 2.19 -7.34 -4.63
CA GLU A 69 1.06 -6.96 -5.46
C GLU A 69 0.17 -8.17 -5.67
N CYS A 70 -1.09 -8.07 -5.27
CA CYS A 70 -2.08 -9.14 -5.38
C CYS A 70 -3.25 -8.67 -6.23
N ARG A 71 -3.63 -9.44 -7.27
CA ARG A 71 -4.74 -9.08 -8.16
C ARG A 71 -5.75 -10.20 -8.27
N PHE A 72 -7.03 -9.83 -8.29
CA PHE A 72 -8.13 -10.75 -8.55
C PHE A 72 -9.34 -10.03 -9.14
N ASP A 73 -10.11 -10.74 -9.95
CA ASP A 73 -11.29 -10.20 -10.62
C ASP A 73 -12.54 -10.25 -9.74
N LEU A 74 -13.32 -9.17 -9.79
CA LEU A 74 -14.67 -9.12 -9.23
C LEU A 74 -15.68 -8.60 -10.25
N THR A 75 -16.84 -9.25 -10.28
CA THR A 75 -17.94 -8.84 -11.16
C THR A 75 -18.54 -7.51 -10.71
N ASP A 76 -18.83 -7.38 -9.42
CA ASP A 76 -19.38 -6.16 -8.82
C ASP A 76 -18.61 -5.82 -7.53
N PRO A 77 -17.64 -4.88 -7.57
CA PRO A 77 -16.84 -4.50 -6.41
C PRO A 77 -17.62 -3.71 -5.35
N PHE A 78 -18.84 -3.25 -5.66
CA PHE A 78 -19.66 -2.44 -4.77
C PHE A 78 -20.76 -3.23 -4.06
N ALA A 79 -20.91 -4.51 -4.35
CA ALA A 79 -21.90 -5.35 -3.67
C ALA A 79 -21.63 -5.40 -2.16
N PRO A 80 -22.66 -5.36 -1.30
CA PRO A 80 -22.50 -5.34 0.16
C PRO A 80 -21.68 -6.51 0.74
N SER A 81 -21.74 -7.67 0.10
CA SER A 81 -20.96 -8.87 0.48
C SER A 81 -19.47 -8.76 0.16
N VAL A 82 -19.09 -7.89 -0.78
CA VAL A 82 -17.71 -7.80 -1.28
C VAL A 82 -16.78 -7.22 -0.21
N LEU A 83 -17.23 -6.33 0.64
CA LEU A 83 -16.37 -5.80 1.70
C LEU A 83 -15.91 -6.90 2.67
N GLN A 84 -16.80 -7.83 3.06
CA GLN A 84 -16.41 -8.96 3.90
C GLN A 84 -15.46 -9.91 3.18
N LEU A 85 -15.70 -10.18 1.89
CA LEU A 85 -14.81 -10.97 1.05
C LEU A 85 -13.43 -10.33 0.96
N ARG A 86 -13.37 -9.02 0.69
CA ARG A 86 -12.11 -8.26 0.63
C ARG A 86 -11.33 -8.37 1.94
N THR A 87 -11.99 -8.17 3.07
CA THR A 87 -11.36 -8.29 4.41
C THR A 87 -10.77 -9.69 4.62
N LYS A 88 -11.48 -10.76 4.22
CA LYS A 88 -10.98 -12.12 4.33
C LYS A 88 -9.77 -12.38 3.42
N ILE A 89 -9.83 -11.94 2.16
CA ILE A 89 -8.72 -12.09 1.22
C ILE A 89 -7.50 -11.33 1.73
N GLN A 90 -7.67 -10.09 2.16
CA GLN A 90 -6.59 -9.27 2.73
C GLN A 90 -5.96 -9.91 3.96
N ALA A 91 -6.77 -10.37 4.91
CA ALA A 91 -6.28 -11.07 6.09
C ALA A 91 -5.52 -12.37 5.76
N ALA A 92 -5.99 -13.13 4.77
CA ALA A 92 -5.31 -14.34 4.32
C ALA A 92 -3.96 -14.01 3.65
N LEU A 93 -3.89 -12.94 2.84
CA LEU A 93 -2.65 -12.46 2.22
C LEU A 93 -1.65 -11.98 3.28
N GLN A 94 -2.09 -11.15 4.22
CA GLN A 94 -1.25 -10.68 5.33
C GLN A 94 -0.72 -11.87 6.17
N SER A 95 -1.59 -12.84 6.47
CA SER A 95 -1.18 -14.04 7.23
C SER A 95 -0.18 -14.91 6.48
N ARG A 96 -0.28 -14.98 5.16
CA ARG A 96 0.60 -15.80 4.32
C ARG A 96 1.98 -15.19 4.12
N TYR A 97 2.04 -13.87 3.93
CA TYR A 97 3.26 -13.20 3.44
C TYR A 97 3.96 -12.35 4.49
N ILE A 98 3.22 -11.75 5.42
CA ILE A 98 3.83 -10.91 6.46
C ILE A 98 4.22 -11.77 7.67
N PRO A 99 5.48 -11.77 8.09
CA PRO A 99 5.91 -12.45 9.31
C PRO A 99 5.08 -12.03 10.53
N GLU A 100 4.75 -12.98 11.40
CA GLU A 100 3.87 -12.74 12.54
C GLU A 100 4.35 -11.59 13.43
N ARG A 101 5.66 -11.49 13.68
CA ARG A 101 6.26 -10.40 14.45
C ARG A 101 5.94 -9.02 13.84
N ILE A 102 6.00 -8.91 12.52
CA ILE A 102 5.70 -7.65 11.80
C ILE A 102 4.22 -7.35 11.85
N ARG A 103 3.36 -8.37 11.70
CA ARG A 103 1.91 -8.20 11.85
C ARG A 103 1.52 -7.72 13.25
N GLN A 104 2.17 -8.24 14.29
CA GLN A 104 1.92 -7.85 15.68
C GLN A 104 2.42 -6.43 15.99
N SER A 105 3.51 -5.97 15.40
CA SER A 105 3.98 -4.59 15.56
C SER A 105 3.16 -3.59 14.77
N GLY A 106 2.42 -4.02 13.75
CA GLY A 106 1.70 -3.13 12.83
C GLY A 106 2.61 -2.35 11.89
N LEU A 107 3.90 -2.72 11.78
CA LEU A 107 4.86 -2.05 10.89
C LEU A 107 4.76 -2.60 9.47
N PHE A 108 3.66 -2.34 8.83
CA PHE A 108 3.43 -2.64 7.42
C PHE A 108 2.43 -1.63 6.85
N GLU A 109 2.44 -1.46 5.53
CA GLU A 109 1.46 -0.68 4.79
C GLU A 109 0.62 -1.61 3.95
N ASP A 110 -0.67 -1.37 3.90
CA ASP A 110 -1.57 -1.99 2.94
C ASP A 110 -2.39 -0.93 2.20
N TYR A 111 -2.62 -1.17 0.93
CA TYR A 111 -3.27 -0.22 0.06
C TYR A 111 -4.17 -0.94 -0.94
N THR A 112 -5.39 -0.47 -1.11
CA THR A 112 -6.37 -1.10 -1.99
C THR A 112 -6.58 -0.28 -3.25
N VAL A 113 -6.51 -0.91 -4.41
CA VAL A 113 -6.72 -0.26 -5.70
C VAL A 113 -7.85 -0.94 -6.47
N LEU A 114 -8.81 -0.15 -6.96
CA LEU A 114 -9.80 -0.59 -7.91
C LEU A 114 -9.33 -0.30 -9.34
N LEU A 115 -9.18 -1.34 -10.14
CA LEU A 115 -8.77 -1.25 -11.53
C LEU A 115 -9.99 -1.35 -12.44
N VAL A 116 -10.22 -0.31 -13.24
CA VAL A 116 -11.41 -0.17 -14.10
C VAL A 116 -10.98 0.00 -15.55
N GLN A 117 -11.24 -1.00 -16.38
CA GLN A 117 -10.88 -0.95 -17.79
C GLN A 117 -11.83 -0.07 -18.62
N LYS A 118 -13.11 0.02 -18.24
CA LYS A 118 -14.13 0.74 -19.02
C LYS A 118 -15.04 1.53 -18.10
N ALA A 119 -14.92 2.84 -18.15
CA ALA A 119 -15.82 3.77 -17.48
C ALA A 119 -16.67 4.51 -18.53
N LYS A 120 -17.99 4.39 -18.45
CA LYS A 120 -18.90 5.02 -19.43
C LYS A 120 -19.90 5.95 -18.73
N PRO A 121 -20.26 7.08 -19.34
CA PRO A 121 -19.87 7.55 -20.67
C PRO A 121 -18.44 8.10 -20.73
N THR A 122 -17.93 8.70 -19.66
CA THR A 122 -16.55 9.15 -19.46
C THR A 122 -16.08 8.75 -18.06
N PRO A 123 -14.78 8.68 -17.77
CA PRO A 123 -14.25 8.42 -16.42
C PRO A 123 -14.85 9.36 -15.38
N GLU A 124 -14.88 10.65 -15.65
CA GLU A 124 -15.41 11.68 -14.74
C GLU A 124 -16.88 11.42 -14.37
N LYS A 125 -17.76 11.28 -15.37
CA LYS A 125 -19.17 10.99 -15.14
C LYS A 125 -19.40 9.63 -14.46
N TRP A 126 -18.53 8.65 -14.73
CA TRP A 126 -18.59 7.36 -14.08
C TRP A 126 -18.21 7.47 -12.60
N VAL A 127 -17.16 8.24 -12.26
CA VAL A 127 -16.75 8.52 -10.87
C VAL A 127 -17.86 9.30 -10.15
N GLU A 128 -18.42 10.34 -10.74
CA GLU A 128 -19.53 11.11 -10.17
C GLU A 128 -20.75 10.23 -9.87
N LYS A 129 -21.14 9.40 -10.83
CA LYS A 129 -22.28 8.48 -10.68
C LYS A 129 -22.07 7.46 -9.56
N ASN A 130 -20.84 7.01 -9.33
CA ASN A 130 -20.51 5.99 -8.36
C ASN A 130 -19.84 6.55 -7.10
N ALA A 131 -19.85 7.87 -6.90
CA ALA A 131 -19.06 8.58 -5.89
C ALA A 131 -19.17 7.97 -4.49
N ALA A 132 -20.39 7.74 -3.99
CA ALA A 132 -20.60 7.15 -2.67
C ALA A 132 -20.07 5.71 -2.55
N SER A 133 -20.21 4.91 -3.61
CA SER A 133 -19.72 3.53 -3.64
C SER A 133 -18.19 3.48 -3.73
N LEU A 134 -17.60 4.37 -4.51
CA LEU A 134 -16.15 4.51 -4.64
C LEU A 134 -15.50 4.98 -3.33
N ALA A 135 -16.07 6.00 -2.68
CA ALA A 135 -15.57 6.47 -1.40
C ALA A 135 -15.60 5.36 -0.33
N LYS A 136 -16.71 4.62 -0.24
CA LYS A 136 -16.81 3.43 0.64
C LYS A 136 -15.81 2.34 0.28
N PHE A 137 -15.60 2.10 -1.02
CA PHE A 137 -14.63 1.12 -1.49
C PHE A 137 -13.21 1.52 -1.05
N ILE A 138 -12.82 2.76 -1.30
CA ILE A 138 -11.49 3.30 -0.97
C ILE A 138 -11.24 3.20 0.54
N ARG A 139 -12.17 3.68 1.36
CA ARG A 139 -12.06 3.67 2.83
C ARG A 139 -12.41 2.35 3.49
N SER A 140 -12.76 1.33 2.71
CA SER A 140 -13.20 0.01 3.24
C SER A 140 -14.29 0.11 4.31
N GLN A 141 -15.17 1.11 4.20
CA GLN A 141 -16.20 1.42 5.20
C GLN A 141 -17.56 0.83 4.86
N LYS A 142 -18.28 0.38 5.92
CA LYS A 142 -19.66 -0.10 5.81
C LYS A 142 -20.68 1.04 6.00
N GLU A 143 -20.32 2.02 6.80
CA GLU A 143 -21.19 3.11 7.19
C GLU A 143 -21.47 4.07 6.04
N LYS A 144 -22.54 4.85 6.19
CA LYS A 144 -22.90 5.85 5.20
C LYS A 144 -22.00 7.06 5.38
N LEU A 145 -21.26 7.41 4.34
CA LEU A 145 -20.49 8.64 4.29
C LEU A 145 -21.40 9.81 3.94
N ASP A 146 -21.12 10.98 4.48
CA ASP A 146 -21.78 12.21 4.09
C ASP A 146 -21.19 12.81 2.81
N ALA A 147 -21.80 13.89 2.30
CA ALA A 147 -21.36 14.49 1.05
C ALA A 147 -19.99 15.17 1.14
N ALA A 148 -19.62 15.69 2.32
CA ALA A 148 -18.32 16.34 2.53
C ALA A 148 -17.21 15.28 2.56
N GLU A 149 -17.40 14.19 3.32
CA GLU A 149 -16.48 13.06 3.37
C GLU A 149 -16.25 12.43 1.98
N ILE A 150 -17.34 12.23 1.20
CA ILE A 150 -17.22 11.71 -0.17
C ILE A 150 -16.42 12.70 -1.04
N GLY A 151 -16.64 13.99 -0.88
CA GLY A 151 -15.91 15.04 -1.59
C GLY A 151 -14.42 15.02 -1.26
N GLU A 152 -14.05 14.90 0.01
CA GLU A 152 -12.66 14.81 0.46
C GLU A 152 -11.95 13.56 -0.08
N ILE A 153 -12.56 12.39 0.00
CA ILE A 153 -11.99 11.14 -0.49
C ILE A 153 -11.73 11.18 -2.00
N LEU A 154 -12.62 11.83 -2.75
CA LEU A 154 -12.54 11.87 -4.21
C LEU A 154 -11.93 13.17 -4.77
N VAL A 155 -11.32 14.01 -3.93
CA VAL A 155 -10.78 15.30 -4.37
C VAL A 155 -9.50 15.15 -5.19
N SER A 156 -8.63 14.24 -4.81
CA SER A 156 -7.34 14.04 -5.47
C SER A 156 -7.49 13.21 -6.74
N ARG A 157 -7.64 13.89 -7.87
CA ARG A 157 -7.84 13.28 -9.19
C ARG A 157 -6.79 13.73 -10.16
N THR A 158 -6.27 12.81 -10.95
CA THR A 158 -5.37 13.07 -12.07
C THR A 158 -5.94 12.45 -13.33
N GLN A 159 -5.87 13.17 -14.44
CA GLN A 159 -6.37 12.76 -15.74
C GLN A 159 -5.39 13.24 -16.82
N TYR A 160 -4.95 12.33 -17.68
CA TYR A 160 -4.08 12.65 -18.81
C TYR A 160 -4.85 12.76 -20.13
N SER A 161 -5.98 12.08 -20.24
CA SER A 161 -6.83 12.07 -21.41
C SER A 161 -8.30 11.92 -21.04
N ASP A 162 -9.19 12.06 -22.03
CA ASP A 162 -10.64 11.93 -21.83
C ASP A 162 -11.11 10.51 -21.50
N VAL A 163 -10.20 9.52 -21.51
CA VAL A 163 -10.53 8.11 -21.33
C VAL A 163 -9.85 7.46 -20.12
N ASP A 164 -8.95 8.16 -19.44
CA ASP A 164 -8.29 7.72 -18.21
C ASP A 164 -8.61 8.64 -17.03
N MET A 165 -8.46 8.14 -15.82
CA MET A 165 -8.51 8.92 -14.58
C MET A 165 -7.97 8.10 -13.43
N THR A 166 -7.16 8.71 -12.59
CA THR A 166 -6.73 8.13 -11.32
C THR A 166 -7.23 8.98 -10.16
N VAL A 167 -7.88 8.35 -9.19
CA VAL A 167 -8.31 8.96 -7.93
C VAL A 167 -7.48 8.32 -6.82
N VAL A 168 -6.84 9.13 -5.98
CA VAL A 168 -5.94 8.67 -4.92
C VAL A 168 -6.39 9.23 -3.58
N ASP A 169 -6.44 8.38 -2.57
CA ASP A 169 -6.67 8.74 -1.17
C ASP A 169 -5.70 7.96 -0.26
N TRP A 170 -5.73 8.21 1.04
CA TRP A 170 -4.81 7.60 2.01
C TRP A 170 -4.90 6.08 2.10
N GLU A 171 -6.09 5.50 1.95
CA GLU A 171 -6.34 4.07 2.14
C GLU A 171 -6.49 3.30 0.82
N GLY A 172 -6.60 4.02 -0.30
CA GLY A 172 -6.79 3.36 -1.57
C GLY A 172 -6.91 4.30 -2.77
N ALA A 173 -6.99 3.68 -3.94
CA ALA A 173 -7.11 4.39 -5.21
C ALA A 173 -8.12 3.72 -6.15
N VAL A 174 -8.52 4.48 -7.14
CA VAL A 174 -9.25 3.98 -8.32
C VAL A 174 -8.46 4.38 -9.56
N ILE A 175 -8.08 3.41 -10.37
CA ILE A 175 -7.39 3.65 -11.64
C ILE A 175 -8.33 3.24 -12.78
N ILE A 176 -8.68 4.19 -13.61
CA ILE A 176 -9.47 3.99 -14.82
C ILE A 176 -8.51 4.14 -15.99
N ALA A 177 -8.20 3.04 -16.67
CA ALA A 177 -7.31 3.07 -17.82
C ALA A 177 -7.82 2.15 -18.93
N PRO A 178 -7.90 2.67 -20.18
CA PRO A 178 -8.29 1.85 -21.32
C PRO A 178 -7.23 0.75 -21.55
N ASN A 179 -7.68 -0.37 -22.10
CA ASN A 179 -6.81 -1.50 -22.42
C ASN A 179 -6.09 -2.13 -21.20
N ALA A 180 -6.53 -1.84 -19.97
CA ALA A 180 -5.91 -2.34 -18.73
C ALA A 180 -4.43 -1.93 -18.56
N ASP A 181 -4.03 -0.76 -19.07
CA ASP A 181 -2.67 -0.24 -18.92
C ASP A 181 -2.51 0.49 -17.56
N TYR A 182 -2.40 -0.29 -16.49
CA TYR A 182 -2.29 0.20 -15.10
C TYR A 182 -0.84 0.23 -14.59
N ALA A 183 0.12 -0.17 -15.39
CA ALA A 183 1.48 -0.48 -14.90
C ALA A 183 2.18 0.73 -14.27
N SER A 184 2.07 1.91 -14.91
CA SER A 184 2.70 3.14 -14.42
C SER A 184 2.09 3.64 -13.12
N ASP A 185 0.74 3.68 -13.05
CA ASP A 185 0.04 4.12 -11.84
C ASP A 185 0.32 3.21 -10.66
N ILE A 186 0.28 1.89 -10.86
CA ILE A 186 0.59 0.93 -9.80
C ILE A 186 2.06 1.05 -9.35
N ALA A 187 2.98 1.27 -10.27
CA ALA A 187 4.38 1.49 -9.91
C ALA A 187 4.55 2.74 -9.03
N LEU A 188 3.86 3.84 -9.34
CA LEU A 188 3.85 5.05 -8.51
C LEU A 188 3.24 4.81 -7.12
N LEU A 189 2.12 4.09 -7.05
CA LEU A 189 1.50 3.73 -5.77
C LEU A 189 2.40 2.82 -4.92
N LYS A 190 3.10 1.87 -5.53
CA LYS A 190 4.10 1.04 -4.83
C LYS A 190 5.23 1.89 -4.25
N ILE A 191 5.76 2.84 -5.02
CA ILE A 191 6.81 3.76 -4.54
C ILE A 191 6.30 4.60 -3.37
N GLY A 192 5.07 5.12 -3.45
CA GLY A 192 4.46 5.87 -2.36
C GLY A 192 4.34 5.05 -1.07
N ASN A 193 3.82 3.82 -1.16
CA ASN A 193 3.72 2.90 -0.02
C ASN A 193 5.10 2.50 0.53
N TYR A 194 6.08 2.26 -0.35
CA TYR A 194 7.47 2.01 0.04
C TYR A 194 8.04 3.18 0.85
N GLN A 195 7.89 4.42 0.36
CA GLN A 195 8.40 5.60 1.05
C GLN A 195 7.71 5.81 2.40
N LEU A 196 6.39 5.64 2.48
CA LEU A 196 5.63 5.75 3.72
C LEU A 196 6.14 4.75 4.76
N LEU A 197 6.29 3.48 4.39
CA LEU A 197 6.85 2.47 5.28
C LEU A 197 8.27 2.81 5.72
N ARG A 198 9.11 3.32 4.83
CA ARG A 198 10.48 3.75 5.17
C ARG A 198 10.50 4.86 6.21
N TYR A 199 9.60 5.85 6.11
CA TYR A 199 9.47 6.88 7.13
C TYR A 199 9.04 6.28 8.48
N ARG A 200 8.06 5.39 8.52
CA ARG A 200 7.65 4.72 9.75
C ARG A 200 8.76 3.87 10.38
N MET A 201 9.53 3.16 9.57
CA MET A 201 10.71 2.42 10.04
C MET A 201 11.77 3.34 10.66
N LEU A 202 11.97 4.52 10.07
CA LEU A 202 12.90 5.53 10.58
C LEU A 202 12.40 6.10 11.91
N ASP A 203 11.13 6.45 12.01
CA ASP A 203 10.51 6.98 13.24
C ASP A 203 10.66 5.97 14.39
N GLU A 204 10.33 4.69 14.17
CA GLU A 204 10.51 3.64 15.17
C GLU A 204 11.99 3.51 15.60
N SER A 205 12.92 3.62 14.65
CA SER A 205 14.36 3.58 14.95
C SER A 205 14.80 4.77 15.82
N ILE A 206 14.30 5.97 15.55
CA ILE A 206 14.59 7.19 16.32
C ILE A 206 14.00 7.05 17.72
N GLU A 207 12.76 6.63 17.88
CA GLU A 207 12.12 6.39 19.17
C GLU A 207 12.93 5.41 20.03
N ASN A 208 13.32 4.27 19.45
CA ASN A 208 14.15 3.28 20.11
C ASN A 208 15.53 3.82 20.54
N MET A 209 16.14 4.71 19.75
CA MET A 209 17.38 5.39 20.13
C MET A 209 17.16 6.35 21.30
N LEU A 210 16.11 7.16 21.26
CA LEU A 210 15.78 8.11 22.33
C LEU A 210 15.51 7.40 23.65
N ASP A 211 14.81 6.27 23.62
CA ASP A 211 14.55 5.46 24.80
C ASP A 211 15.84 4.91 25.42
N LYS A 212 16.76 4.39 24.60
CA LYS A 212 18.07 3.94 25.05
C LYS A 212 18.89 5.07 25.69
N ILE A 213 18.89 6.26 25.08
CA ILE A 213 19.55 7.44 25.63
C ILE A 213 18.94 7.81 26.97
N ASN A 214 17.63 7.89 27.07
CA ASN A 214 16.91 8.19 28.31
C ASN A 214 17.25 7.18 29.40
N GLU A 215 17.23 5.87 29.10
CA GLU A 215 17.62 4.85 30.06
C GLU A 215 19.03 5.07 30.62
N VAL A 216 19.99 5.39 29.76
CA VAL A 216 21.39 5.65 30.19
C VAL A 216 21.42 6.86 31.10
N PHE A 217 20.71 7.95 30.76
CA PHE A 217 20.70 9.18 31.59
C PHE A 217 20.02 8.95 32.94
N PHE A 218 18.93 8.21 33.01
CA PHE A 218 18.21 7.94 34.28
C PHE A 218 18.96 6.93 35.16
N LYS A 219 19.51 5.84 34.58
CA LYS A 219 20.31 4.88 35.32
C LYS A 219 21.62 5.48 35.80
N GLY A 220 22.21 6.47 35.08
CA GLY A 220 23.41 7.21 35.52
C GLY A 220 23.19 8.09 36.74
N LYS A 221 22.02 8.70 36.90
CA LYS A 221 21.69 9.57 38.05
C LYS A 221 21.46 8.80 39.35
N SER A 222 21.12 7.53 39.30
CA SER A 222 20.90 6.66 40.48
C SER A 222 22.21 6.28 41.22
N ARG A 223 23.40 6.60 40.67
CA ARG A 223 24.71 6.26 41.26
C ARG A 223 25.38 7.42 42.02
N PHE A 224 24.79 8.62 42.04
CA PHE A 224 25.30 9.72 42.85
C PHE A 224 24.43 9.86 44.11
N HIS A 225 24.60 8.97 45.08
CA HIS A 225 24.37 9.29 46.46
C HIS A 225 25.63 9.97 46.98
N PRO A 226 25.56 11.23 47.45
CA PRO A 226 26.66 11.82 48.20
C PRO A 226 26.74 11.04 49.54
N THR A 227 27.83 10.35 49.74
CA THR A 227 28.25 9.90 51.08
C THR A 227 28.52 11.16 51.88
N SER A 228 27.58 11.49 52.77
CA SER A 228 27.84 12.47 53.83
C SER A 228 28.65 11.75 54.89
N ASP A 229 29.97 11.89 54.83
CA ASP A 229 30.87 11.64 55.97
C ASP A 229 30.91 12.91 56.80
N VAL A 230 30.42 12.78 58.03
CA VAL A 230 30.78 13.62 59.18
C VAL A 230 31.24 12.67 60.28
#